data_f99e5b25f0a31caf82fb0391d02092e5
#
_entry.id   f99e5b25f0a31caf82fb0391d02092e5
#
_cell.length_a   1.000
_cell.length_b   1.000
_cell.length_c   1.000
_cell.angle_alpha   90.00
_cell.angle_beta   90.00
_cell.angle_gamma   90.00
#
_symmetry.space_group_name_H-M   'P 1'
#
loop_
_entity.id
_entity.type
_entity.pdbx_description
1 polymer ?
#
loop_
_entity_poly.entity_id
_entity_poly.type
_entity_poly.pdbx_seq_one_letter_code
_entity_poly.pdbx_strand_id
1 'polypeptide(L)'
;MNYNTQNAKIASITEKTLIVGIDVGSETHYARAFDWRNYEYSKKPFAFNNDEAGFAAFKAWMEDMADKHGKEAVIPGMEPTGHYWLNLGAYLQEQGMKPVHVNPHHVKKSKELDDNNPNKNDRKDPKTIAGLVNEGRFSYPYIPTGIYAEIRNLSNLRIQTQEELTRIKNRIARWFSIYFPEIKDVYKNPDAVSGMMVIKKAPLPCDIKELGVDGVNQVWRDAKLKGAGLKRARTLVSAAEHSIGSTEAPGSARIEIRNLLNDYEVYKNRMDDLMREIEAKLSEIPYIDKLMEINGIGLKTVSCFIAEVGDIRRFDNPKQLHKLAGYAIVADSSGKHNGESRISHRGRKRLRYALYEAAISVIGKNKEFREIHDYYRTRKQNPLKKMQSVIAIACKLIRIFYTILTKGVDYDGQKMLSDIVRPETIMAA
;
A
#
# COMPACT_ATOMS: atom_id res chain seq x y z
N MET A 1 -2.46 -16.77 -14.24
CA MET A 1 -3.73 -16.80 -14.99
C MET A 1 -4.05 -18.24 -15.27
N ASN A 2 -5.30 -18.66 -15.04
CA ASN A 2 -5.73 -19.97 -15.50
C ASN A 2 -5.74 -19.94 -17.04
N TYR A 3 -5.24 -20.94 -17.70
CA TYR A 3 -5.26 -21.08 -19.16
C TYR A 3 -6.66 -20.81 -19.73
N ASN A 4 -7.69 -21.33 -19.06
CA ASN A 4 -9.08 -21.09 -19.40
C ASN A 4 -9.51 -19.62 -19.35
N THR A 5 -8.94 -18.79 -18.48
CA THR A 5 -9.31 -17.37 -18.38
C THR A 5 -8.71 -16.53 -19.52
N GLN A 6 -7.53 -16.87 -20.01
CA GLN A 6 -6.93 -16.20 -21.17
C GLN A 6 -7.65 -16.61 -22.45
N ASN A 7 -7.90 -17.89 -22.63
CA ASN A 7 -8.65 -18.40 -23.79
C ASN A 7 -10.08 -17.80 -23.86
N ALA A 8 -10.77 -17.65 -22.71
CA ALA A 8 -12.07 -17.00 -22.68
C ALA A 8 -12.00 -15.52 -23.11
N LYS A 9 -10.92 -14.80 -22.76
CA LYS A 9 -10.72 -13.42 -23.21
C LYS A 9 -10.41 -13.34 -24.70
N ILE A 10 -9.58 -14.26 -25.23
CA ILE A 10 -9.30 -14.35 -26.67
C ILE A 10 -10.59 -14.68 -27.42
N ALA A 11 -11.37 -15.64 -26.96
CA ALA A 11 -12.64 -16.02 -27.57
C ALA A 11 -13.71 -14.91 -27.55
N SER A 12 -13.62 -13.97 -26.62
CA SER A 12 -14.50 -12.78 -26.59
C SER A 12 -14.12 -11.69 -27.61
N ILE A 13 -12.98 -11.80 -28.24
CA ILE A 13 -12.49 -10.89 -29.28
C ILE A 13 -12.76 -11.54 -30.63
N THR A 14 -13.70 -10.98 -31.38
CA THR A 14 -14.15 -11.53 -32.66
C THR A 14 -13.94 -10.54 -33.79
N GLU A 15 -14.29 -10.92 -35.02
CA GLU A 15 -14.28 -10.02 -36.18
C GLU A 15 -15.13 -8.76 -36.00
N LYS A 16 -16.15 -8.83 -35.08
CA LYS A 16 -17.04 -7.72 -34.75
C LYS A 16 -16.47 -6.82 -33.64
N THR A 17 -15.25 -7.05 -33.21
CA THR A 17 -14.61 -6.28 -32.10
C THR A 17 -13.63 -5.28 -32.67
N LEU A 18 -13.78 -4.00 -32.26
CA LEU A 18 -12.78 -2.95 -32.43
C LEU A 18 -11.90 -2.91 -31.18
N ILE A 19 -10.59 -3.00 -31.35
CA ILE A 19 -9.63 -2.83 -30.27
C ILE A 19 -8.99 -1.47 -30.41
N VAL A 20 -9.03 -0.70 -29.33
CA VAL A 20 -8.43 0.64 -29.29
C VAL A 20 -7.32 0.63 -28.25
N GLY A 21 -6.07 0.70 -28.70
CA GLY A 21 -4.93 0.88 -27.81
C GLY A 21 -4.75 2.36 -27.51
N ILE A 22 -4.55 2.70 -26.23
CA ILE A 22 -4.46 4.07 -25.73
C ILE A 22 -3.18 4.23 -24.92
N ASP A 23 -2.34 5.17 -25.34
CA ASP A 23 -1.24 5.68 -24.54
C ASP A 23 -1.71 6.92 -23.78
N VAL A 24 -1.57 6.86 -22.44
CA VAL A 24 -2.18 7.85 -21.53
C VAL A 24 -1.11 8.83 -21.07
N GLY A 25 -1.26 10.09 -21.49
CA GLY A 25 -0.43 11.22 -21.05
C GLY A 25 -1.10 12.10 -19.99
N SER A 26 -0.37 13.07 -19.47
CA SER A 26 -0.90 14.06 -18.51
C SER A 26 -1.86 15.05 -19.15
N GLU A 27 -1.55 15.52 -20.36
CA GLU A 27 -2.31 16.54 -21.08
C GLU A 27 -2.97 15.97 -22.34
N THR A 28 -2.26 15.13 -23.05
CA THR A 28 -2.72 14.57 -24.32
C THR A 28 -2.56 13.05 -24.30
N HIS A 29 -3.59 12.37 -24.78
CA HIS A 29 -3.62 10.92 -24.99
C HIS A 29 -3.52 10.61 -26.47
N TYR A 30 -2.98 9.42 -26.80
CA TYR A 30 -2.87 8.95 -28.15
C TYR A 30 -3.56 7.59 -28.30
N ALA A 31 -4.40 7.43 -29.32
CA ALA A 31 -5.13 6.21 -29.57
C ALA A 31 -4.93 5.70 -31.01
N ARG A 32 -4.99 4.38 -31.18
CA ARG A 32 -5.01 3.70 -32.47
C ARG A 32 -6.04 2.59 -32.45
N ALA A 33 -6.67 2.31 -33.60
CA ALA A 33 -7.74 1.34 -33.75
C ALA A 33 -7.30 0.13 -34.58
N PHE A 34 -7.66 -1.07 -34.13
CA PHE A 34 -7.26 -2.34 -34.71
C PHE A 34 -8.42 -3.34 -34.79
N ASP A 35 -8.31 -4.31 -35.69
CA ASP A 35 -9.17 -5.48 -35.68
C ASP A 35 -8.59 -6.62 -34.79
N TRP A 36 -9.33 -7.73 -34.73
CA TRP A 36 -8.96 -8.93 -34.01
C TRP A 36 -7.70 -9.64 -34.51
N ARG A 37 -7.20 -9.29 -35.71
CA ARG A 37 -5.96 -9.80 -36.35
C ARG A 37 -4.78 -8.85 -36.19
N ASN A 38 -4.92 -7.78 -35.43
CA ASN A 38 -3.97 -6.67 -35.34
C ASN A 38 -3.84 -5.84 -36.65
N TYR A 39 -4.83 -5.91 -37.56
CA TYR A 39 -4.84 -5.02 -38.73
C TYR A 39 -5.25 -3.61 -38.24
N GLU A 40 -4.43 -2.63 -38.57
CA GLU A 40 -4.61 -1.24 -38.13
C GLU A 40 -5.55 -0.48 -39.08
N TYR A 41 -6.59 0.12 -38.54
CA TYR A 41 -7.55 0.97 -39.26
C TYR A 41 -7.15 2.44 -39.26
N SER A 42 -6.42 2.89 -38.25
CA SER A 42 -5.97 4.27 -38.12
C SER A 42 -4.65 4.53 -38.85
N LYS A 43 -4.63 5.37 -39.87
CA LYS A 43 -3.40 5.75 -40.60
C LYS A 43 -2.42 6.53 -39.70
N LYS A 44 -2.95 7.31 -38.75
CA LYS A 44 -2.20 8.12 -37.78
C LYS A 44 -2.83 7.95 -36.38
N PRO A 45 -2.03 8.12 -35.31
CA PRO A 45 -2.60 8.17 -33.96
C PRO A 45 -3.63 9.30 -33.86
N PHE A 46 -4.77 8.99 -33.25
CA PHE A 46 -5.74 10.00 -32.86
C PHE A 46 -5.28 10.62 -31.53
N ALA A 47 -5.03 11.93 -31.54
CA ALA A 47 -4.63 12.65 -30.36
C ALA A 47 -5.86 13.37 -29.74
N PHE A 48 -6.03 13.29 -28.43
CA PHE A 48 -7.11 13.97 -27.71
C PHE A 48 -6.64 14.46 -26.35
N ASN A 49 -7.21 15.56 -25.89
CA ASN A 49 -6.84 16.17 -24.61
C ASN A 49 -7.46 15.43 -23.42
N ASN A 50 -6.82 15.59 -22.26
CA ASN A 50 -7.30 15.06 -20.98
C ASN A 50 -8.34 16.04 -20.37
N ASP A 51 -9.42 16.32 -21.12
CA ASP A 51 -10.55 17.17 -20.76
C ASP A 51 -11.87 16.61 -21.32
N GLU A 52 -13.00 17.21 -20.95
CA GLU A 52 -14.32 16.77 -21.36
C GLU A 52 -14.49 16.76 -22.88
N ALA A 53 -14.04 17.82 -23.56
CA ALA A 53 -14.14 17.93 -25.01
C ALA A 53 -13.28 16.88 -25.73
N GLY A 54 -12.06 16.62 -25.22
CA GLY A 54 -11.17 15.57 -25.74
C GLY A 54 -11.75 14.18 -25.54
N PHE A 55 -12.36 13.90 -24.40
CA PHE A 55 -13.02 12.60 -24.15
C PHE A 55 -14.25 12.40 -25.02
N ALA A 56 -15.07 13.44 -25.21
CA ALA A 56 -16.21 13.39 -26.13
C ALA A 56 -15.77 13.17 -27.57
N ALA A 57 -14.73 13.86 -28.04
CA ALA A 57 -14.15 13.68 -29.36
C ALA A 57 -13.56 12.26 -29.54
N PHE A 58 -12.93 11.74 -28.52
CA PHE A 58 -12.40 10.36 -28.51
C PHE A 58 -13.52 9.33 -28.61
N LYS A 59 -14.60 9.49 -27.85
CA LYS A 59 -15.77 8.62 -27.95
C LYS A 59 -16.36 8.64 -29.37
N ALA A 60 -16.61 9.83 -29.92
CA ALA A 60 -17.14 9.98 -31.27
C ALA A 60 -16.22 9.34 -32.32
N TRP A 61 -14.90 9.47 -32.17
CA TRP A 61 -13.93 8.84 -33.05
C TRP A 61 -13.98 7.29 -32.95
N MET A 62 -14.13 6.71 -31.76
CA MET A 62 -14.27 5.27 -31.60
C MET A 62 -15.55 4.75 -32.25
N GLU A 63 -16.67 5.46 -32.10
CA GLU A 63 -17.98 5.14 -32.70
C GLU A 63 -17.89 5.20 -34.23
N ASP A 64 -17.32 6.28 -34.82
CA ASP A 64 -17.09 6.42 -36.26
C ASP A 64 -16.22 5.28 -36.82
N MET A 65 -15.16 4.92 -36.08
CA MET A 65 -14.28 3.79 -36.49
C MET A 65 -15.02 2.44 -36.41
N ALA A 66 -15.86 2.25 -35.42
CA ALA A 66 -16.66 1.04 -35.29
C ALA A 66 -17.67 0.92 -36.44
N ASP A 67 -18.40 1.98 -36.73
CA ASP A 67 -19.41 2.05 -37.78
C ASP A 67 -18.79 1.83 -39.17
N LYS A 68 -17.71 2.52 -39.48
CA LYS A 68 -16.99 2.41 -40.77
C LYS A 68 -16.50 0.99 -41.07
N HIS A 69 -16.16 0.25 -40.02
CA HIS A 69 -15.59 -1.10 -40.15
C HIS A 69 -16.53 -2.22 -39.71
N GLY A 70 -17.83 -1.91 -39.50
CA GLY A 70 -18.86 -2.89 -39.13
C GLY A 70 -18.57 -3.59 -37.79
N LYS A 71 -18.10 -2.84 -36.78
CA LYS A 71 -17.81 -3.37 -35.46
C LYS A 71 -18.96 -3.12 -34.49
N GLU A 72 -19.32 -4.15 -33.74
CA GLU A 72 -20.43 -4.10 -32.78
C GLU A 72 -19.98 -3.88 -31.32
N ALA A 73 -18.69 -4.12 -31.05
CA ALA A 73 -18.10 -3.98 -29.72
C ALA A 73 -16.77 -3.25 -29.77
N VAL A 74 -16.50 -2.41 -28.78
CA VAL A 74 -15.23 -1.67 -28.63
C VAL A 74 -14.56 -2.06 -27.30
N ILE A 75 -13.27 -2.40 -27.37
CA ILE A 75 -12.43 -2.67 -26.21
C ILE A 75 -11.33 -1.61 -26.12
N PRO A 76 -11.50 -0.55 -25.31
CA PRO A 76 -10.43 0.41 -25.06
C PRO A 76 -9.41 -0.19 -24.07
N GLY A 77 -8.18 -0.36 -24.53
CA GLY A 77 -7.06 -0.88 -23.74
C GLY A 77 -6.04 0.20 -23.42
N MET A 78 -5.56 0.26 -22.18
CA MET A 78 -4.56 1.25 -21.78
C MET A 78 -3.54 0.67 -20.82
N GLU A 79 -2.35 1.28 -20.80
CA GLU A 79 -1.35 1.05 -19.76
C GLU A 79 -1.63 1.98 -18.56
N PRO A 80 -1.82 1.47 -17.33
CA PRO A 80 -2.11 2.30 -16.16
C PRO A 80 -0.86 3.02 -15.66
N THR A 81 -0.37 4.01 -16.41
CA THR A 81 0.77 4.82 -16.02
C THR A 81 0.33 5.92 -15.03
N GLY A 82 0.87 5.88 -13.82
CA GLY A 82 0.56 6.86 -12.77
C GLY A 82 -0.94 6.94 -12.44
N HIS A 83 -1.47 8.15 -12.44
CA HIS A 83 -2.88 8.47 -12.14
C HIS A 83 -3.66 9.02 -13.35
N TYR A 84 -2.98 9.30 -14.46
CA TYR A 84 -3.56 9.99 -15.60
C TYR A 84 -4.70 9.22 -16.29
N TRP A 85 -4.72 7.90 -16.16
CA TRP A 85 -5.76 7.04 -16.73
C TRP A 85 -7.09 7.10 -15.97
N LEU A 86 -7.10 7.60 -14.71
CA LEU A 86 -8.27 7.53 -13.82
C LEU A 86 -9.48 8.28 -14.41
N ASN A 87 -9.27 9.50 -14.87
CA ASN A 87 -10.34 10.33 -15.42
C ASN A 87 -10.91 9.72 -16.71
N LEU A 88 -10.05 9.32 -17.64
CA LEU A 88 -10.46 8.64 -18.87
C LEU A 88 -11.16 7.30 -18.56
N GLY A 89 -10.62 6.52 -17.61
CA GLY A 89 -11.21 5.24 -17.20
C GLY A 89 -12.60 5.41 -16.60
N ALA A 90 -12.81 6.42 -15.75
CA ALA A 90 -14.10 6.75 -15.18
C ALA A 90 -15.10 7.18 -16.27
N TYR A 91 -14.71 8.12 -17.14
CA TYR A 91 -15.53 8.58 -18.25
C TYR A 91 -15.98 7.42 -19.15
N LEU A 92 -15.07 6.53 -19.56
CA LEU A 92 -15.42 5.37 -20.38
C LEU A 92 -16.40 4.43 -19.69
N GLN A 93 -16.26 4.21 -18.37
CA GLN A 93 -17.22 3.41 -17.61
C GLN A 93 -18.60 4.06 -17.51
N GLU A 94 -18.68 5.37 -17.31
CA GLU A 94 -19.93 6.15 -17.32
C GLU A 94 -20.63 6.07 -18.68
N GLN A 95 -19.86 5.96 -19.78
CA GLN A 95 -20.37 5.75 -21.13
C GLN A 95 -20.74 4.26 -21.43
N GLY A 96 -20.72 3.38 -20.40
CA GLY A 96 -21.04 1.95 -20.54
C GLY A 96 -19.96 1.10 -21.17
N MET A 97 -18.78 1.66 -21.44
CA MET A 97 -17.64 0.92 -21.98
C MET A 97 -16.88 0.18 -20.87
N LYS A 98 -16.19 -0.90 -21.22
CA LYS A 98 -15.36 -1.69 -20.29
C LYS A 98 -13.88 -1.53 -20.61
N PRO A 99 -13.21 -0.46 -20.17
CA PRO A 99 -11.79 -0.28 -20.40
C PRO A 99 -10.99 -1.41 -19.76
N VAL A 100 -9.92 -1.82 -20.43
CA VAL A 100 -9.02 -2.87 -19.94
C VAL A 100 -7.61 -2.35 -19.74
N HIS A 101 -6.90 -2.94 -18.77
CA HIS A 101 -5.52 -2.59 -18.48
C HIS A 101 -4.57 -3.69 -18.96
N VAL A 102 -3.51 -3.27 -19.66
CA VAL A 102 -2.36 -4.11 -19.94
C VAL A 102 -1.27 -3.90 -18.89
N ASN A 103 -0.47 -4.93 -18.66
CA ASN A 103 0.61 -4.85 -17.67
C ASN A 103 1.79 -4.04 -18.23
N PRO A 104 2.28 -2.97 -17.57
CA PRO A 104 3.43 -2.18 -18.01
C PRO A 104 4.68 -3.01 -18.32
N HIS A 105 4.92 -4.06 -17.55
CA HIS A 105 6.02 -4.97 -17.80
C HIS A 105 5.87 -5.73 -19.13
N HIS A 106 4.65 -6.12 -19.52
CA HIS A 106 4.40 -6.74 -20.80
C HIS A 106 4.57 -5.73 -21.94
N VAL A 107 4.05 -4.49 -21.77
CA VAL A 107 4.23 -3.43 -22.77
C VAL A 107 5.72 -3.19 -23.04
N LYS A 108 6.52 -3.02 -21.98
CA LYS A 108 7.98 -2.86 -22.11
C LYS A 108 8.61 -4.03 -22.86
N LYS A 109 8.30 -5.28 -22.50
CA LYS A 109 8.84 -6.49 -23.12
C LYS A 109 8.42 -6.64 -24.58
N SER A 110 7.15 -6.35 -24.91
CA SER A 110 6.66 -6.44 -26.28
C SER A 110 7.30 -5.39 -27.18
N LYS A 111 7.59 -4.19 -26.68
CA LYS A 111 8.34 -3.17 -27.43
C LYS A 111 9.75 -3.62 -27.79
N GLU A 112 10.42 -4.33 -26.88
CA GLU A 112 11.77 -4.88 -27.13
C GLU A 112 11.76 -5.96 -28.23
N LEU A 113 10.62 -6.64 -28.47
CA LEU A 113 10.46 -7.65 -29.51
C LEU A 113 10.09 -7.06 -30.87
N ASP A 114 9.32 -5.97 -30.90
CA ASP A 114 8.83 -5.36 -32.13
C ASP A 114 9.87 -4.49 -32.85
N ASP A 115 10.85 -3.94 -32.11
CA ASP A 115 11.83 -3.01 -32.64
C ASP A 115 13.14 -3.10 -31.86
N ASN A 116 14.20 -3.57 -32.52
CA ASN A 116 15.54 -3.61 -31.91
C ASN A 116 16.13 -2.21 -31.67
N ASN A 117 15.29 -1.18 -31.79
CA ASN A 117 15.66 0.23 -31.65
C ASN A 117 15.05 0.81 -30.38
N PRO A 118 15.84 1.19 -29.34
CA PRO A 118 15.35 1.65 -28.04
C PRO A 118 14.73 3.05 -28.07
N ASN A 119 14.39 3.59 -29.25
CA ASN A 119 13.77 4.90 -29.36
C ASN A 119 12.38 4.91 -28.73
N LYS A 120 12.23 5.69 -27.65
CA LYS A 120 10.96 5.98 -27.01
C LYS A 120 10.08 6.83 -27.95
N ASN A 121 9.01 6.25 -28.47
CA ASN A 121 8.06 6.94 -29.32
C ASN A 121 6.64 6.66 -28.85
N ASP A 122 6.04 7.63 -28.17
CA ASP A 122 4.69 7.55 -27.58
C ASP A 122 3.60 7.24 -28.64
N ARG A 123 3.93 7.40 -29.95
CA ARG A 123 3.05 7.04 -31.06
C ARG A 123 3.02 5.53 -31.36
N LYS A 124 3.98 4.74 -30.85
CA LYS A 124 4.04 3.28 -31.04
C LYS A 124 3.33 2.53 -29.92
N ASP A 125 3.23 3.13 -28.74
CA ASP A 125 2.68 2.50 -27.53
C ASP A 125 1.24 2.01 -27.69
N PRO A 126 0.32 2.76 -28.32
CA PRO A 126 -1.04 2.28 -28.58
C PRO A 126 -1.11 0.98 -29.39
N LYS A 127 -0.20 0.77 -30.35
CA LYS A 127 -0.14 -0.47 -31.14
C LYS A 127 0.24 -1.67 -30.27
N THR A 128 1.29 -1.53 -29.46
CA THR A 128 1.73 -2.58 -28.54
C THR A 128 0.64 -2.93 -27.53
N ILE A 129 -0.06 -1.91 -27.02
CA ILE A 129 -1.19 -2.09 -26.08
C ILE A 129 -2.32 -2.88 -26.76
N ALA A 130 -2.72 -2.52 -27.98
CA ALA A 130 -3.75 -3.22 -28.73
C ALA A 130 -3.37 -4.69 -28.99
N GLY A 131 -2.11 -4.96 -29.37
CA GLY A 131 -1.60 -6.32 -29.55
C GLY A 131 -1.73 -7.17 -28.29
N LEU A 132 -1.37 -6.63 -27.13
CA LEU A 132 -1.52 -7.32 -25.84
C LEU A 132 -3.00 -7.57 -25.49
N VAL A 133 -3.91 -6.66 -25.83
CA VAL A 133 -5.36 -6.87 -25.69
C VAL A 133 -5.79 -8.04 -26.57
N ASN A 134 -5.39 -8.08 -27.83
CA ASN A 134 -5.69 -9.17 -28.77
C ASN A 134 -5.24 -10.54 -28.24
N GLU A 135 -4.07 -10.58 -27.61
CA GLU A 135 -3.54 -11.81 -27.01
C GLU A 135 -4.25 -12.20 -25.68
N GLY A 136 -5.30 -11.48 -25.26
CA GLY A 136 -5.98 -11.72 -23.99
C GLY A 136 -5.13 -11.39 -22.75
N ARG A 137 -4.01 -10.66 -22.92
CA ARG A 137 -3.08 -10.27 -21.84
C ARG A 137 -3.49 -8.99 -21.14
N PHE A 138 -4.74 -8.86 -20.82
CA PHE A 138 -5.30 -7.70 -20.14
C PHE A 138 -6.03 -8.07 -18.87
N SER A 139 -6.39 -7.07 -18.07
CA SER A 139 -7.24 -7.19 -16.89
C SER A 139 -8.26 -6.06 -16.85
N TYR A 140 -9.44 -6.33 -16.28
CA TYR A 140 -10.41 -5.28 -15.99
C TYR A 140 -9.94 -4.51 -14.74
N PRO A 141 -9.78 -3.19 -14.80
CA PRO A 141 -9.42 -2.39 -13.63
C PRO A 141 -10.54 -2.42 -12.60
N TYR A 142 -10.16 -2.52 -11.33
CA TYR A 142 -11.07 -2.25 -10.24
C TYR A 142 -10.90 -0.80 -9.78
N ILE A 143 -11.86 0.02 -10.11
CA ILE A 143 -11.98 1.40 -9.61
C ILE A 143 -12.96 1.33 -8.44
N PRO A 144 -12.52 1.59 -7.20
CA PRO A 144 -13.43 1.57 -6.06
C PRO A 144 -14.39 2.75 -6.15
N THR A 145 -15.62 2.52 -5.74
CA THR A 145 -16.69 3.53 -5.66
C THR A 145 -17.24 3.63 -4.24
N GLY A 146 -17.94 4.71 -3.92
CA GLY A 146 -18.58 4.91 -2.62
C GLY A 146 -17.59 4.80 -1.46
N ILE A 147 -17.99 4.09 -0.40
CA ILE A 147 -17.23 3.93 0.84
C ILE A 147 -15.81 3.36 0.60
N TYR A 148 -15.64 2.46 -0.36
CA TYR A 148 -14.35 1.86 -0.67
C TYR A 148 -13.39 2.85 -1.36
N ALA A 149 -13.91 3.81 -2.13
CA ALA A 149 -13.12 4.90 -2.69
C ALA A 149 -12.63 5.85 -1.59
N GLU A 150 -13.55 6.24 -0.68
CA GLU A 150 -13.23 7.07 0.48
C GLU A 150 -12.13 6.44 1.33
N ILE A 151 -12.30 5.20 1.76
CA ILE A 151 -11.30 4.49 2.58
C ILE A 151 -9.96 4.36 1.85
N ARG A 152 -9.96 4.14 0.54
CA ARG A 152 -8.72 4.09 -0.24
C ARG A 152 -7.99 5.43 -0.24
N ASN A 153 -8.69 6.52 -0.45
CA ASN A 153 -8.12 7.86 -0.46
C ASN A 153 -7.60 8.26 0.93
N LEU A 154 -8.39 8.04 1.98
CA LEU A 154 -7.99 8.28 3.37
C LEU A 154 -6.77 7.44 3.76
N SER A 155 -6.72 6.16 3.37
CA SER A 155 -5.56 5.30 3.62
C SER A 155 -4.31 5.78 2.88
N ASN A 156 -4.44 6.31 1.67
CA ASN A 156 -3.33 6.90 0.94
C ASN A 156 -2.81 8.17 1.64
N LEU A 157 -3.71 9.07 2.05
CA LEU A 157 -3.37 10.28 2.80
C LEU A 157 -2.68 9.94 4.12
N ARG A 158 -3.18 8.92 4.84
CA ARG A 158 -2.55 8.42 6.07
C ARG A 158 -1.11 7.95 5.84
N ILE A 159 -0.86 7.22 4.73
CA ILE A 159 0.48 6.74 4.40
C ILE A 159 1.41 7.93 4.10
N GLN A 160 0.97 8.90 3.31
CA GLN A 160 1.73 10.12 3.02
C GLN A 160 2.04 10.91 4.29
N THR A 161 1.03 11.11 5.16
CA THR A 161 1.21 11.79 6.45
C THR A 161 2.22 11.05 7.34
N GLN A 162 2.20 9.70 7.35
CA GLN A 162 3.16 8.89 8.10
C GLN A 162 4.59 9.04 7.57
N GLU A 163 4.74 9.12 6.26
CA GLU A 163 6.05 9.34 5.62
C GLU A 163 6.63 10.71 5.99
N GLU A 164 5.79 11.76 5.97
CA GLU A 164 6.20 13.11 6.41
C GLU A 164 6.57 13.13 7.90
N LEU A 165 5.77 12.53 8.77
CA LEU A 165 6.11 12.40 10.19
C LEU A 165 7.46 11.69 10.40
N THR A 166 7.73 10.66 9.62
CA THR A 166 9.02 9.95 9.68
C THR A 166 10.18 10.83 9.23
N ARG A 167 10.01 11.62 8.16
CA ARG A 167 11.02 12.58 7.70
C ARG A 167 11.29 13.66 8.75
N ILE A 168 10.24 14.22 9.35
CA ILE A 168 10.36 15.23 10.40
C ILE A 168 11.10 14.66 11.61
N LYS A 169 10.74 13.47 12.09
CA LYS A 169 11.43 12.78 13.19
C LYS A 169 12.92 12.56 12.91
N ASN A 170 13.25 12.15 11.70
CA ASN A 170 14.66 11.98 11.30
C ASN A 170 15.42 13.32 11.28
N ARG A 171 14.79 14.41 10.86
CA ARG A 171 15.37 15.76 10.92
C ARG A 171 15.55 16.24 12.35
N ILE A 172 14.59 16.00 13.23
CA ILE A 172 14.72 16.29 14.67
C ILE A 172 15.87 15.48 15.28
N ALA A 173 15.97 14.18 14.98
CA ALA A 173 17.07 13.35 15.47
C ALA A 173 18.44 13.83 14.96
N ARG A 174 18.52 14.25 13.68
CA ARG A 174 19.72 14.87 13.13
C ARG A 174 20.07 16.18 13.83
N TRP A 175 19.08 17.03 14.08
CA TRP A 175 19.29 18.29 14.81
C TRP A 175 19.86 18.02 16.22
N PHE A 176 19.30 17.06 16.96
CA PHE A 176 19.84 16.65 18.25
C PHE A 176 21.28 16.14 18.15
N SER A 177 21.61 15.36 17.13
CA SER A 177 22.97 14.85 16.98
C SER A 177 24.02 15.96 16.75
N ILE A 178 23.60 17.13 16.30
CA ILE A 178 24.48 18.29 16.07
C ILE A 178 24.56 19.20 17.31
N TYR A 179 23.41 19.53 17.90
CA TYR A 179 23.29 20.57 18.91
C TYR A 179 23.11 20.08 20.35
N PHE A 180 22.59 18.84 20.52
CA PHE A 180 22.36 18.23 21.84
C PHE A 180 22.44 16.70 21.78
N PRO A 181 23.60 16.10 21.48
CA PRO A 181 23.71 14.64 21.29
C PRO A 181 23.41 13.82 22.54
N GLU A 182 23.57 14.38 23.75
CA GLU A 182 23.30 13.70 25.01
C GLU A 182 21.81 13.54 25.32
N ILE A 183 20.93 14.19 24.56
CA ILE A 183 19.47 14.05 24.74
C ILE A 183 19.03 12.58 24.67
N LYS A 184 19.74 11.73 23.86
CA LYS A 184 19.47 10.29 23.73
C LYS A 184 19.64 9.50 25.03
N ASP A 185 20.48 10.00 25.95
CA ASP A 185 20.74 9.35 27.23
C ASP A 185 19.59 9.62 28.22
N VAL A 186 18.84 10.72 27.99
CA VAL A 186 17.64 11.10 28.75
C VAL A 186 16.38 10.52 28.10
N TYR A 187 16.32 10.54 26.77
CA TYR A 187 15.15 10.11 25.99
C TYR A 187 15.56 9.16 24.86
N LYS A 188 15.05 7.92 24.95
CA LYS A 188 15.28 6.90 23.88
C LYS A 188 14.69 7.31 22.53
N ASN A 189 13.58 8.06 22.56
CA ASN A 189 12.88 8.51 21.35
C ASN A 189 13.01 10.03 21.21
N PRO A 190 13.37 10.55 20.05
CA PRO A 190 13.52 11.98 19.80
C PRO A 190 12.21 12.77 19.93
N ASP A 191 11.07 12.08 19.81
CA ASP A 191 9.72 12.63 19.92
C ASP A 191 9.05 12.38 21.29
N ALA A 192 9.84 12.10 22.33
CA ALA A 192 9.32 11.96 23.69
C ALA A 192 8.64 13.26 24.14
N VAL A 193 7.36 13.18 24.52
CA VAL A 193 6.51 14.35 24.83
C VAL A 193 7.16 15.28 25.86
N SER A 194 7.70 14.74 26.97
CA SER A 194 8.37 15.55 27.99
C SER A 194 9.65 16.23 27.50
N GLY A 195 10.39 15.58 26.58
CA GLY A 195 11.56 16.17 25.94
C GLY A 195 11.16 17.30 25.01
N MET A 196 10.23 17.06 24.12
CA MET A 196 9.76 18.06 23.15
C MET A 196 9.20 19.32 23.83
N MET A 197 8.51 19.18 24.96
CA MET A 197 7.99 20.33 25.71
C MET A 197 9.12 21.23 26.21
N VAL A 198 10.20 20.66 26.74
CA VAL A 198 11.36 21.45 27.20
C VAL A 198 12.09 22.07 26.02
N ILE A 199 12.36 21.30 24.97
CA ILE A 199 13.06 21.80 23.76
C ILE A 199 12.27 22.92 23.06
N LYS A 200 10.94 22.89 23.11
CA LYS A 200 10.10 23.98 22.59
C LYS A 200 10.33 25.30 23.34
N LYS A 201 10.61 25.26 24.64
CA LYS A 201 10.85 26.42 25.50
C LYS A 201 12.34 26.79 25.59
N ALA A 202 13.20 25.79 25.73
CA ALA A 202 14.63 25.89 25.90
C ALA A 202 15.34 24.94 24.90
N PRO A 203 15.56 25.38 23.64
CA PRO A 203 16.00 24.49 22.57
C PRO A 203 17.43 23.94 22.72
N LEU A 204 18.35 24.78 23.15
CA LEU A 204 19.79 24.48 23.21
C LEU A 204 20.23 24.09 24.64
N PRO A 205 21.35 23.38 24.81
CA PRO A 205 21.91 23.07 26.11
C PRO A 205 22.11 24.31 26.99
N CYS A 206 22.56 25.44 26.43
CA CYS A 206 22.70 26.70 27.19
C CYS A 206 21.37 27.21 27.72
N ASP A 207 20.27 27.11 26.95
CA ASP A 207 18.94 27.54 27.36
C ASP A 207 18.38 26.63 28.49
N ILE A 208 18.68 25.32 28.42
CA ILE A 208 18.30 24.35 29.47
C ILE A 208 19.06 24.60 30.78
N LYS A 209 20.34 24.93 30.69
CA LYS A 209 21.16 25.32 31.86
C LYS A 209 20.60 26.58 32.53
N GLU A 210 20.26 27.59 31.75
CA GLU A 210 19.67 28.83 32.26
C GLU A 210 18.29 28.56 32.91
N LEU A 211 17.48 27.69 32.30
CA LEU A 211 16.17 27.30 32.88
C LEU A 211 16.31 26.56 34.19
N GLY A 212 17.36 25.78 34.38
CA GLY A 212 17.67 25.04 35.59
C GLY A 212 16.68 23.90 35.88
N VAL A 213 16.94 23.14 36.95
CA VAL A 213 16.15 21.95 37.30
C VAL A 213 14.70 22.32 37.61
N ASP A 214 14.50 23.39 38.38
CA ASP A 214 13.16 23.83 38.80
C ASP A 214 12.36 24.37 37.61
N GLY A 215 12.99 25.13 36.72
CA GLY A 215 12.36 25.63 35.52
C GLY A 215 11.95 24.49 34.54
N VAL A 216 12.82 23.50 34.34
CA VAL A 216 12.50 22.31 33.53
C VAL A 216 11.32 21.55 34.16
N ASN A 217 11.33 21.32 35.47
CA ASN A 217 10.24 20.66 36.17
C ASN A 217 8.93 21.46 36.10
N GLN A 218 9.01 22.80 36.17
CA GLN A 218 7.85 23.68 36.06
C GLN A 218 7.19 23.59 34.65
N VAL A 219 7.95 23.47 33.55
CA VAL A 219 7.38 23.24 32.23
C VAL A 219 6.46 22.04 32.19
N TRP A 220 6.82 20.95 32.87
CA TRP A 220 5.99 19.75 32.89
C TRP A 220 4.78 19.88 33.82
N ARG A 221 4.94 20.61 34.94
CA ARG A 221 3.84 20.89 35.88
C ARG A 221 2.76 21.76 35.25
N ASP A 222 3.15 22.83 34.55
CA ASP A 222 2.25 23.73 33.84
C ASP A 222 1.42 22.96 32.80
N ALA A 223 2.07 22.00 32.12
CA ALA A 223 1.43 21.10 31.16
C ALA A 223 0.68 19.92 31.79
N LYS A 224 0.62 19.83 33.13
CA LYS A 224 0.01 18.71 33.90
C LYS A 224 0.49 17.33 33.47
N LEU A 225 1.77 17.24 33.00
CA LEU A 225 2.34 16.00 32.50
C LEU A 225 2.65 15.03 33.64
N LYS A 226 2.06 13.83 33.61
CA LYS A 226 2.34 12.76 34.58
C LYS A 226 3.61 12.00 34.14
N GLY A 227 4.39 11.50 35.13
CA GLY A 227 5.58 10.66 34.86
C GLY A 227 6.87 11.42 34.51
N ALA A 228 6.87 12.76 34.50
CA ALA A 228 8.05 13.60 34.46
C ALA A 228 8.17 14.36 35.78
N GLY A 229 9.39 14.53 36.33
CA GLY A 229 9.58 15.19 37.62
C GLY A 229 11.06 15.51 37.87
N LEU A 230 11.37 15.99 39.09
CA LEU A 230 12.70 16.50 39.49
C LEU A 230 13.85 15.56 39.14
N LYS A 231 13.70 14.24 39.28
CA LYS A 231 14.75 13.29 38.93
C LYS A 231 15.15 13.40 37.42
N ARG A 232 14.12 13.41 36.56
CA ARG A 232 14.36 13.54 35.10
C ARG A 232 14.87 14.95 34.72
N ALA A 233 14.38 16.00 35.42
CA ALA A 233 14.85 17.36 35.24
C ALA A 233 16.36 17.47 35.55
N ARG A 234 16.81 16.89 36.68
CA ARG A 234 18.25 16.83 37.02
C ARG A 234 19.06 16.12 35.97
N THR A 235 18.60 14.98 35.48
CA THR A 235 19.30 14.23 34.42
C THR A 235 19.40 15.06 33.13
N LEU A 236 18.34 15.78 32.75
CA LEU A 236 18.34 16.60 31.54
C LEU A 236 19.26 17.81 31.65
N VAL A 237 19.23 18.51 32.81
CA VAL A 237 20.11 19.66 33.05
C VAL A 237 21.57 19.22 33.12
N SER A 238 21.85 18.10 33.82
CA SER A 238 23.22 17.56 33.86
C SER A 238 23.73 17.15 32.46
N ALA A 239 22.87 16.55 31.60
CA ALA A 239 23.22 16.26 30.22
C ALA A 239 23.50 17.54 29.42
N ALA A 240 22.76 18.62 29.69
CA ALA A 240 22.99 19.92 29.04
C ALA A 240 24.29 20.62 29.53
N GLU A 241 24.66 20.45 30.82
CA GLU A 241 25.89 20.99 31.39
C GLU A 241 27.13 20.37 30.73
N HIS A 242 27.09 19.11 30.37
CA HIS A 242 28.20 18.36 29.81
C HIS A 242 28.08 18.13 28.29
N SER A 243 27.21 18.88 27.64
CA SER A 243 26.96 18.68 26.21
C SER A 243 28.16 19.12 25.35
N ILE A 244 28.50 18.23 24.39
CA ILE A 244 29.49 18.48 23.33
C ILE A 244 28.84 19.02 22.04
N GLY A 245 27.55 19.35 22.11
CA GLY A 245 26.81 19.87 20.95
C GLY A 245 27.41 21.16 20.41
N SER A 246 27.27 21.40 19.12
CA SER A 246 27.72 22.61 18.47
C SER A 246 27.13 23.86 19.09
N THR A 247 27.97 24.86 19.38
CA THR A 247 27.56 26.18 19.87
C THR A 247 27.50 27.22 18.75
N GLU A 248 27.85 26.82 17.52
CA GLU A 248 27.89 27.73 16.39
C GLU A 248 26.45 28.00 15.86
N ALA A 249 26.23 29.23 15.42
CA ALA A 249 24.98 29.69 14.83
C ALA A 249 23.70 29.39 15.67
N PRO A 250 23.66 29.71 16.96
CA PRO A 250 22.57 29.33 17.86
C PRO A 250 21.21 29.91 17.46
N GLY A 251 21.20 31.06 16.80
CA GLY A 251 19.99 31.70 16.29
C GLY A 251 19.25 30.83 15.25
N SER A 252 20.00 30.39 14.24
CA SER A 252 19.44 29.53 13.18
C SER A 252 19.06 28.14 13.71
N ALA A 253 19.84 27.58 14.63
CA ALA A 253 19.53 26.32 15.29
C ALA A 253 18.19 26.37 16.04
N ARG A 254 17.92 27.46 16.77
CA ARG A 254 16.61 27.65 17.44
C ARG A 254 15.44 27.79 16.46
N ILE A 255 15.66 28.49 15.32
CA ILE A 255 14.63 28.61 14.29
C ILE A 255 14.34 27.25 13.67
N GLU A 256 15.38 26.48 13.31
CA GLU A 256 15.23 25.17 12.70
C GLU A 256 14.42 24.22 13.58
N ILE A 257 14.81 24.07 14.86
CA ILE A 257 14.10 23.13 15.73
C ILE A 257 12.66 23.59 16.02
N ARG A 258 12.41 24.87 16.17
CA ARG A 258 11.06 25.41 16.34
C ARG A 258 10.17 25.06 15.16
N ASN A 259 10.67 25.23 13.94
CA ASN A 259 9.92 24.87 12.74
C ASN A 259 9.65 23.36 12.68
N LEU A 260 10.67 22.53 12.96
CA LEU A 260 10.50 21.06 12.98
C LEU A 260 9.49 20.58 14.03
N LEU A 261 9.47 21.19 15.21
CA LEU A 261 8.48 20.86 16.26
C LEU A 261 7.07 21.29 15.87
N ASN A 262 6.91 22.45 15.24
CA ASN A 262 5.63 22.91 14.73
C ASN A 262 5.13 21.99 13.60
N ASP A 263 5.98 21.64 12.65
CA ASP A 263 5.63 20.69 11.59
C ASP A 263 5.22 19.33 12.17
N TYR A 264 5.96 18.84 13.16
CA TYR A 264 5.63 17.58 13.84
C TYR A 264 4.22 17.62 14.47
N GLU A 265 3.88 18.68 15.19
CA GLU A 265 2.57 18.85 15.83
C GLU A 265 1.44 18.90 14.75
N VAL A 266 1.65 19.67 13.69
CA VAL A 266 0.68 19.77 12.60
C VAL A 266 0.43 18.40 11.94
N TYR A 267 1.48 17.68 11.59
CA TYR A 267 1.33 16.37 10.94
C TYR A 267 0.81 15.30 11.90
N LYS A 268 1.12 15.39 13.19
CA LYS A 268 0.54 14.50 14.22
C LYS A 268 -0.97 14.71 14.33
N ASN A 269 -1.42 15.95 14.41
CA ASN A 269 -2.85 16.27 14.48
C ASN A 269 -3.57 15.80 13.20
N ARG A 270 -3.00 16.03 12.02
CA ARG A 270 -3.53 15.48 10.76
C ARG A 270 -3.64 13.96 10.78
N MET A 271 -2.66 13.27 11.35
CA MET A 271 -2.71 11.81 11.49
C MET A 271 -3.88 11.37 12.39
N ASP A 272 -4.06 12.04 13.53
CA ASP A 272 -5.13 11.74 14.48
C ASP A 272 -6.52 12.00 13.85
N ASP A 273 -6.67 13.08 13.07
CA ASP A 273 -7.88 13.39 12.33
C ASP A 273 -8.17 12.32 11.27
N LEU A 274 -7.17 11.97 10.45
CA LEU A 274 -7.31 10.92 9.43
C LEU A 274 -7.68 9.56 10.04
N MET A 275 -7.13 9.22 11.18
CA MET A 275 -7.47 7.96 11.87
C MET A 275 -8.91 7.94 12.37
N ARG A 276 -9.45 9.09 12.85
CA ARG A 276 -10.87 9.21 13.25
C ARG A 276 -11.81 9.08 12.04
N GLU A 277 -11.48 9.74 10.93
CA GLU A 277 -12.26 9.63 9.69
C GLU A 277 -12.25 8.20 9.13
N ILE A 278 -11.08 7.55 9.13
CA ILE A 278 -10.95 6.14 8.71
C ILE A 278 -11.82 5.24 9.59
N GLU A 279 -11.81 5.43 10.89
CA GLU A 279 -12.61 4.65 11.83
C GLU A 279 -14.11 4.82 11.56
N ALA A 280 -14.56 6.08 11.41
CA ALA A 280 -15.94 6.40 11.08
C ALA A 280 -16.39 5.73 9.76
N LYS A 281 -15.55 5.81 8.71
CA LYS A 281 -15.87 5.19 7.43
C LYS A 281 -15.82 3.65 7.47
N LEU A 282 -14.92 3.07 8.22
CA LEU A 282 -14.86 1.60 8.36
C LEU A 282 -16.06 1.05 9.12
N SER A 283 -16.62 1.77 10.08
CA SER A 283 -17.82 1.34 10.83
C SER A 283 -19.07 1.19 9.95
N GLU A 284 -19.10 1.82 8.78
CA GLU A 284 -20.19 1.66 7.80
C GLU A 284 -20.10 0.31 7.03
N ILE A 285 -18.96 -0.41 7.11
CA ILE A 285 -18.77 -1.70 6.42
C ILE A 285 -19.16 -2.84 7.36
N PRO A 286 -20.05 -3.76 6.93
CA PRO A 286 -20.46 -4.89 7.76
C PRO A 286 -19.27 -5.74 8.25
N TYR A 287 -19.36 -6.16 9.51
CA TYR A 287 -18.42 -7.10 10.16
C TYR A 287 -16.97 -6.61 10.34
N ILE A 288 -16.71 -5.32 10.17
CA ILE A 288 -15.37 -4.74 10.44
C ILE A 288 -14.99 -4.83 11.92
N ASP A 289 -15.93 -4.61 12.81
CA ASP A 289 -15.80 -4.77 14.25
C ASP A 289 -15.23 -6.15 14.62
N LYS A 290 -15.75 -7.21 14.02
CA LYS A 290 -15.29 -8.59 14.23
C LYS A 290 -13.83 -8.83 13.83
N LEU A 291 -13.31 -8.09 12.85
CA LEU A 291 -11.88 -8.14 12.53
C LEU A 291 -11.02 -7.52 13.62
N MET A 292 -11.48 -6.43 14.23
CA MET A 292 -10.74 -5.72 15.27
C MET A 292 -10.78 -6.44 16.63
N GLU A 293 -11.70 -7.38 16.84
CA GLU A 293 -11.72 -8.28 18.00
C GLU A 293 -10.54 -9.27 18.01
N ILE A 294 -9.93 -9.52 16.87
CA ILE A 294 -8.75 -10.40 16.79
C ILE A 294 -7.58 -9.71 17.49
N ASN A 295 -7.13 -10.25 18.63
CA ASN A 295 -6.04 -9.66 19.38
C ASN A 295 -4.76 -9.54 18.51
N GLY A 296 -4.31 -8.31 18.32
CA GLY A 296 -3.18 -7.96 17.45
C GLY A 296 -3.58 -7.39 16.09
N ILE A 297 -4.86 -7.37 15.74
CA ILE A 297 -5.39 -6.65 14.59
C ILE A 297 -5.99 -5.32 15.07
N GLY A 298 -5.61 -4.25 14.42
CA GLY A 298 -6.09 -2.90 14.78
C GLY A 298 -6.50 -2.11 13.54
N LEU A 299 -7.04 -0.92 13.78
CA LEU A 299 -7.59 -0.01 12.78
C LEU A 299 -6.65 0.20 11.58
N LYS A 300 -5.34 0.38 11.82
CA LYS A 300 -4.33 0.53 10.76
C LYS A 300 -4.30 -0.67 9.80
N THR A 301 -4.36 -1.88 10.33
CA THR A 301 -4.33 -3.12 9.52
C THR A 301 -5.60 -3.26 8.71
N VAL A 302 -6.75 -3.08 9.36
CA VAL A 302 -8.07 -3.24 8.73
C VAL A 302 -8.26 -2.19 7.64
N SER A 303 -7.93 -0.91 7.91
CA SER A 303 -8.03 0.16 6.93
C SER A 303 -7.18 -0.09 5.69
N CYS A 304 -5.91 -0.53 5.87
CA CYS A 304 -5.03 -0.85 4.76
C CYS A 304 -5.54 -2.06 3.97
N PHE A 305 -6.05 -3.09 4.64
CA PHE A 305 -6.64 -4.25 3.98
C PHE A 305 -7.83 -3.85 3.12
N ILE A 306 -8.81 -3.14 3.67
CA ILE A 306 -10.01 -2.68 2.95
C ILE A 306 -9.64 -1.72 1.81
N ALA A 307 -8.73 -0.77 2.04
CA ALA A 307 -8.26 0.15 1.01
C ALA A 307 -7.65 -0.58 -0.20
N GLU A 308 -6.89 -1.64 0.03
CA GLU A 308 -6.24 -2.40 -1.02
C GLU A 308 -7.15 -3.45 -1.68
N VAL A 309 -8.02 -4.07 -0.90
CA VAL A 309 -8.93 -5.12 -1.36
C VAL A 309 -10.20 -4.52 -1.96
N GLY A 310 -10.78 -3.46 -1.37
CA GLY A 310 -12.08 -2.94 -1.72
C GLY A 310 -13.21 -3.88 -1.27
N ASP A 311 -14.30 -3.95 -2.03
CA ASP A 311 -15.41 -4.86 -1.73
C ASP A 311 -14.94 -6.33 -1.79
N ILE A 312 -15.02 -7.00 -0.67
CA ILE A 312 -14.61 -8.41 -0.53
C ILE A 312 -15.48 -9.36 -1.37
N ARG A 313 -16.73 -8.98 -1.63
CA ARG A 313 -17.70 -9.81 -2.37
C ARG A 313 -17.34 -10.02 -3.83
N ARG A 314 -16.43 -9.21 -4.37
CA ARG A 314 -15.90 -9.37 -5.74
C ARG A 314 -14.93 -10.56 -5.90
N PHE A 315 -14.59 -11.24 -4.82
CA PHE A 315 -13.71 -12.41 -4.84
C PHE A 315 -14.50 -13.68 -4.53
N ASP A 316 -14.37 -14.70 -5.36
CA ASP A 316 -15.04 -15.97 -5.19
C ASP A 316 -14.43 -16.82 -4.08
N ASN A 317 -13.14 -16.62 -3.81
CA ASN A 317 -12.41 -17.39 -2.82
C ASN A 317 -11.13 -16.67 -2.35
N PRO A 318 -10.58 -17.02 -1.17
CA PRO A 318 -9.41 -16.37 -0.60
C PRO A 318 -8.10 -16.57 -1.38
N LYS A 319 -8.02 -17.56 -2.30
CA LYS A 319 -6.85 -17.76 -3.16
C LYS A 319 -6.65 -16.59 -4.13
N GLN A 320 -7.73 -15.93 -4.54
CA GLN A 320 -7.65 -14.72 -5.36
C GLN A 320 -7.01 -13.56 -4.58
N LEU A 321 -7.28 -13.44 -3.26
CA LEU A 321 -6.62 -12.46 -2.38
C LEU A 321 -5.15 -12.79 -2.14
N HIS A 322 -4.78 -14.07 -1.99
CA HIS A 322 -3.36 -14.46 -1.93
C HIS A 322 -2.61 -14.02 -3.18
N LYS A 323 -3.23 -14.16 -4.35
CA LYS A 323 -2.67 -13.72 -5.62
C LYS A 323 -2.58 -12.20 -5.70
N LEU A 324 -3.63 -11.48 -5.24
CA LEU A 324 -3.65 -10.02 -5.17
C LEU A 324 -2.53 -9.48 -4.26
N ALA A 325 -2.26 -10.14 -3.13
CA ALA A 325 -1.19 -9.79 -2.21
C ALA A 325 0.21 -10.21 -2.72
N GLY A 326 0.28 -11.05 -3.75
CA GLY A 326 1.53 -11.61 -4.27
C GLY A 326 2.12 -12.71 -3.38
N TYR A 327 1.29 -13.39 -2.60
CA TYR A 327 1.64 -14.55 -1.76
C TYR A 327 1.46 -15.89 -2.47
N ALA A 328 1.04 -15.91 -3.73
CA ALA A 328 1.00 -17.14 -4.50
C ALA A 328 2.41 -17.74 -4.60
N ILE A 329 2.52 -19.03 -4.34
CA ILE A 329 3.80 -19.75 -4.41
C ILE A 329 4.16 -19.98 -5.88
N VAL A 330 5.41 -19.68 -6.22
CA VAL A 330 6.01 -19.97 -7.52
C VAL A 330 7.09 -21.01 -7.31
N ALA A 331 6.99 -22.12 -8.02
CA ALA A 331 8.05 -23.11 -8.10
C ALA A 331 9.06 -22.70 -9.17
N ASP A 332 10.33 -22.84 -8.86
CA ASP A 332 11.44 -22.67 -9.81
C ASP A 332 11.94 -24.08 -10.15
N SER A 333 11.24 -24.74 -11.07
CA SER A 333 11.60 -26.10 -11.49
C SER A 333 11.80 -26.15 -12.99
N SER A 334 12.95 -26.64 -13.43
CA SER A 334 13.25 -26.94 -14.83
C SER A 334 13.89 -28.32 -14.95
N GLY A 335 13.19 -29.25 -15.59
CA GLY A 335 13.66 -30.62 -15.75
C GLY A 335 13.95 -31.32 -14.41
N LYS A 336 15.18 -31.73 -14.18
CA LYS A 336 15.63 -32.38 -12.92
C LYS A 336 15.94 -31.41 -11.78
N HIS A 337 15.92 -30.09 -12.05
CA HIS A 337 16.21 -29.06 -11.04
C HIS A 337 14.95 -28.67 -10.28
N ASN A 338 14.89 -29.01 -9.00
CA ASN A 338 13.85 -28.53 -8.06
C ASN A 338 14.43 -27.40 -7.22
N GLY A 339 14.22 -26.15 -7.68
CA GLY A 339 14.60 -24.97 -6.92
C GLY A 339 13.67 -24.69 -5.73
N GLU A 340 14.08 -23.78 -4.84
CA GLU A 340 13.28 -23.38 -3.69
C GLU A 340 11.98 -22.67 -4.12
N SER A 341 10.85 -23.13 -3.60
CA SER A 341 9.57 -22.44 -3.78
C SER A 341 9.56 -21.11 -3.03
N ARG A 342 9.16 -20.05 -3.70
CA ARG A 342 9.07 -18.70 -3.12
C ARG A 342 7.74 -18.02 -3.46
N ILE A 343 7.39 -16.97 -2.72
CA ILE A 343 6.22 -16.16 -3.05
C ILE A 343 6.48 -15.36 -4.33
N SER A 344 5.44 -15.14 -5.13
CA SER A 344 5.55 -14.50 -6.44
C SER A 344 6.00 -13.03 -6.40
N HIS A 345 5.76 -12.33 -5.31
CA HIS A 345 5.88 -10.88 -5.17
C HIS A 345 5.08 -10.06 -6.20
N ARG A 346 4.43 -10.73 -7.17
CA ARG A 346 3.59 -10.10 -8.21
C ARG A 346 2.20 -9.84 -7.65
N GLY A 347 1.97 -8.63 -7.15
CA GLY A 347 0.74 -8.23 -6.51
C GLY A 347 0.89 -6.89 -5.80
N ARG A 348 -0.13 -6.48 -5.04
CA ARG A 348 -0.15 -5.20 -4.33
C ARG A 348 0.85 -5.19 -3.19
N LYS A 349 1.92 -4.41 -3.35
CA LYS A 349 3.02 -4.32 -2.35
C LYS A 349 2.52 -3.85 -0.98
N ARG A 350 1.61 -2.87 -0.96
CA ARG A 350 1.05 -2.32 0.30
C ARG A 350 0.20 -3.34 1.04
N LEU A 351 -0.66 -4.09 0.34
CA LEU A 351 -1.44 -5.18 0.94
C LEU A 351 -0.52 -6.25 1.53
N ARG A 352 0.50 -6.67 0.79
CA ARG A 352 1.47 -7.66 1.26
C ARG A 352 2.19 -7.20 2.51
N TYR A 353 2.63 -5.93 2.54
CA TYR A 353 3.31 -5.36 3.69
C TYR A 353 2.39 -5.24 4.92
N ALA A 354 1.16 -4.76 4.76
CA ALA A 354 0.20 -4.67 5.85
C ALA A 354 -0.13 -6.02 6.47
N LEU A 355 -0.29 -7.07 5.65
CA LEU A 355 -0.53 -8.44 6.12
C LEU A 355 0.70 -9.03 6.81
N TYR A 356 1.90 -8.68 6.37
CA TYR A 356 3.14 -9.05 7.03
C TYR A 356 3.26 -8.42 8.42
N GLU A 357 3.03 -7.10 8.55
CA GLU A 357 3.00 -6.41 9.85
C GLU A 357 1.91 -7.00 10.77
N ALA A 358 0.73 -7.28 10.21
CA ALA A 358 -0.36 -7.93 10.93
C ALA A 358 0.05 -9.31 11.48
N ALA A 359 0.71 -10.12 10.66
CA ALA A 359 1.20 -11.44 11.08
C ALA A 359 2.20 -11.33 12.24
N ILE A 360 3.15 -10.40 12.19
CA ILE A 360 4.07 -10.15 13.31
C ILE A 360 3.30 -9.73 14.56
N SER A 361 2.33 -8.85 14.42
CA SER A 361 1.52 -8.34 15.54
C SER A 361 0.72 -9.44 16.22
N VAL A 362 0.02 -10.29 15.44
CA VAL A 362 -0.77 -11.40 16.03
C VAL A 362 0.13 -12.48 16.64
N ILE A 363 1.28 -12.79 16.08
CA ILE A 363 2.26 -13.71 16.70
C ILE A 363 2.70 -13.19 18.06
N GLY A 364 2.89 -11.88 18.19
CA GLY A 364 3.28 -11.26 19.46
C GLY A 364 2.17 -11.17 20.51
N LYS A 365 0.92 -10.99 20.08
CA LYS A 365 -0.19 -10.61 20.96
C LYS A 365 -1.27 -11.69 21.15
N ASN A 366 -1.39 -12.63 20.23
CA ASN A 366 -2.42 -13.66 20.22
C ASN A 366 -1.81 -15.05 20.45
N LYS A 367 -2.34 -15.81 21.41
CA LYS A 367 -1.78 -17.10 21.84
C LYS A 367 -1.87 -18.16 20.75
N GLU A 368 -3.00 -18.25 20.07
CA GLU A 368 -3.26 -19.23 19.02
C GLU A 368 -2.33 -19.02 17.81
N PHE A 369 -2.13 -17.78 17.39
CA PHE A 369 -1.19 -17.47 16.29
C PHE A 369 0.27 -17.74 16.68
N ARG A 370 0.64 -17.53 17.96
CA ARG A 370 1.96 -17.90 18.47
C ARG A 370 2.15 -19.41 18.43
N GLU A 371 1.17 -20.18 18.88
CA GLU A 371 1.20 -21.66 18.84
C GLU A 371 1.38 -22.17 17.40
N ILE A 372 0.64 -21.63 16.44
CA ILE A 372 0.81 -21.97 15.02
C ILE A 372 2.21 -21.60 14.51
N HIS A 373 2.71 -20.43 14.90
CA HIS A 373 4.06 -19.99 14.51
C HIS A 373 5.12 -20.97 15.00
N ASP A 374 5.04 -21.36 16.25
CA ASP A 374 5.98 -22.30 16.86
C ASP A 374 5.85 -23.68 16.24
N TYR A 375 4.62 -24.17 16.04
CA TYR A 375 4.38 -25.43 15.33
C TYR A 375 5.00 -25.44 13.93
N TYR A 376 4.79 -24.41 13.11
CA TYR A 376 5.37 -24.34 11.77
C TYR A 376 6.90 -24.39 11.79
N ARG A 377 7.53 -23.86 12.83
CA ARG A 377 8.99 -23.83 12.98
C ARG A 377 9.58 -25.11 13.54
N THR A 378 8.80 -25.87 14.30
CA THR A 378 9.30 -27.04 15.07
C THR A 378 8.76 -28.39 14.59
N ARG A 379 7.75 -28.39 13.69
CA ARG A 379 7.17 -29.63 13.15
C ARG A 379 8.23 -30.51 12.50
N LYS A 380 8.09 -31.86 12.66
CA LYS A 380 9.07 -32.84 12.17
C LYS A 380 9.20 -32.85 10.64
N GLN A 381 8.09 -32.67 9.92
CA GLN A 381 8.09 -32.66 8.47
C GLN A 381 8.06 -31.21 7.95
N ASN A 382 9.05 -30.83 7.14
CA ASN A 382 9.19 -29.55 6.48
C ASN A 382 9.05 -28.34 7.46
N PRO A 383 9.96 -28.22 8.46
CA PRO A 383 9.95 -27.08 9.36
C PRO A 383 10.22 -25.78 8.59
N LEU A 384 9.47 -24.72 8.89
CA LEU A 384 9.61 -23.44 8.20
C LEU A 384 10.67 -22.56 8.86
N LYS A 385 11.43 -21.83 8.05
CA LYS A 385 12.24 -20.69 8.53
C LYS A 385 11.33 -19.62 9.13
N LYS A 386 11.85 -18.77 10.04
CA LYS A 386 11.08 -17.73 10.73
C LYS A 386 10.23 -16.89 9.78
N MET A 387 10.81 -16.38 8.69
CA MET A 387 10.10 -15.56 7.72
C MET A 387 9.03 -16.35 6.94
N GLN A 388 9.30 -17.59 6.59
CA GLN A 388 8.33 -18.45 5.91
C GLN A 388 7.10 -18.70 6.79
N SER A 389 7.30 -18.91 8.10
CA SER A 389 6.20 -19.05 9.05
C SER A 389 5.38 -17.76 9.17
N VAL A 390 6.00 -16.58 9.22
CA VAL A 390 5.28 -15.29 9.22
C VAL A 390 4.42 -15.14 7.97
N ILE A 391 4.95 -15.49 6.79
CA ILE A 391 4.19 -15.45 5.52
C ILE A 391 3.05 -16.46 5.53
N ALA A 392 3.24 -17.66 6.08
CA ALA A 392 2.17 -18.65 6.21
C ALA A 392 1.03 -18.13 7.09
N ILE A 393 1.36 -17.42 8.19
CA ILE A 393 0.37 -16.75 9.04
C ILE A 393 -0.32 -15.61 8.31
N ALA A 394 0.39 -14.78 7.53
CA ALA A 394 -0.21 -13.76 6.70
C ALA A 394 -1.23 -14.34 5.70
N CYS A 395 -0.91 -15.48 5.10
CA CYS A 395 -1.84 -16.24 4.25
C CYS A 395 -3.05 -16.77 5.03
N LYS A 396 -2.86 -17.19 6.28
CA LYS A 396 -3.97 -17.65 7.15
C LYS A 396 -4.88 -16.46 7.53
N LEU A 397 -4.30 -15.28 7.85
CA LEU A 397 -5.07 -14.06 8.10
C LEU A 397 -5.95 -13.67 6.91
N ILE A 398 -5.47 -13.78 5.67
CA ILE A 398 -6.30 -13.54 4.48
C ILE A 398 -7.55 -14.43 4.47
N ARG A 399 -7.41 -15.73 4.80
CA ARG A 399 -8.55 -16.65 4.84
C ARG A 399 -9.53 -16.28 5.94
N ILE A 400 -9.02 -15.91 7.12
CA ILE A 400 -9.83 -15.49 8.27
C ILE A 400 -10.60 -14.22 7.92
N PHE A 401 -9.92 -13.17 7.41
CA PHE A 401 -10.55 -11.92 7.02
C PHE A 401 -11.61 -12.12 5.93
N TYR A 402 -11.30 -12.94 4.93
CA TYR A 402 -12.25 -13.30 3.89
C TYR A 402 -13.52 -13.97 4.49
N THR A 403 -13.33 -14.94 5.38
CA THR A 403 -14.45 -15.67 5.98
C THR A 403 -15.30 -14.77 6.87
N ILE A 404 -14.70 -13.94 7.70
CA ILE A 404 -15.42 -13.00 8.57
C ILE A 404 -16.22 -12.01 7.73
N LEU A 405 -15.59 -11.35 6.77
CA LEU A 405 -16.22 -10.30 5.95
C LEU A 405 -17.27 -10.83 4.96
N THR A 406 -17.22 -12.11 4.59
CA THR A 406 -18.21 -12.70 3.68
C THR A 406 -19.36 -13.41 4.40
N LYS A 407 -19.11 -13.97 5.58
CA LYS A 407 -20.08 -14.81 6.32
C LYS A 407 -20.58 -14.18 7.61
N GLY A 408 -19.96 -13.09 8.10
CA GLY A 408 -20.33 -12.44 9.35
C GLY A 408 -20.10 -13.30 10.60
N VAL A 409 -19.20 -14.28 10.54
CA VAL A 409 -18.87 -15.16 11.66
C VAL A 409 -17.79 -14.53 12.54
N ASP A 410 -17.77 -14.89 13.82
CA ASP A 410 -16.74 -14.47 14.75
C ASP A 410 -15.42 -15.24 14.54
N TYR A 411 -14.32 -14.67 15.01
CA TYR A 411 -13.03 -15.34 15.01
C TYR A 411 -13.05 -16.50 16.02
N ASP A 412 -12.71 -17.69 15.56
CA ASP A 412 -12.56 -18.88 16.39
C ASP A 412 -11.12 -19.40 16.33
N GLY A 413 -10.37 -19.13 17.40
CA GLY A 413 -8.97 -19.54 17.54
C GLY A 413 -8.82 -21.06 17.66
N GLN A 414 -9.78 -21.75 18.30
CA GLN A 414 -9.72 -23.21 18.44
C GLN A 414 -9.92 -23.91 17.10
N LYS A 415 -10.87 -23.43 16.31
CA LYS A 415 -11.08 -23.93 14.94
C LYS A 415 -9.82 -23.72 14.09
N MET A 416 -9.13 -22.58 14.27
CA MET A 416 -7.87 -22.33 13.57
C MET A 416 -6.78 -23.31 13.99
N LEU A 417 -6.73 -23.73 15.26
CA LEU A 417 -5.78 -24.68 15.80
C LEU A 417 -6.08 -26.13 15.44
N SER A 418 -7.33 -26.46 15.04
CA SER A 418 -7.70 -27.83 14.64
C SER A 418 -6.91 -28.36 13.44
N ASP A 419 -6.34 -27.47 12.62
CA ASP A 419 -5.48 -27.81 11.49
C ASP A 419 -4.06 -28.27 11.92
N ILE A 420 -3.70 -28.12 13.21
CA ILE A 420 -2.40 -28.51 13.73
C ILE A 420 -2.45 -29.98 14.15
N VAL A 421 -1.69 -30.83 13.49
CA VAL A 421 -1.42 -32.20 13.96
C VAL A 421 -0.49 -32.11 15.18
N ARG A 422 -1.08 -32.17 16.37
CA ARG A 422 -0.29 -32.27 17.61
C ARG A 422 0.33 -33.67 17.68
N PRO A 423 1.63 -33.81 17.98
CA PRO A 423 2.14 -35.12 18.38
C PRO A 423 1.29 -35.56 19.58
N GLU A 424 0.70 -36.75 19.53
CA GLU A 424 0.04 -37.34 20.66
C GLU A 424 0.99 -37.23 21.87
N THR A 425 0.56 -36.54 22.88
CA THR A 425 1.24 -36.57 24.16
C THR A 425 1.06 -38.01 24.61
N ILE A 426 2.12 -38.85 24.48
CA ILE A 426 2.16 -40.15 25.09
C ILE A 426 2.02 -39.85 26.57
N MET A 427 0.81 -40.00 27.09
CA MET A 427 0.58 -40.05 28.52
C MET A 427 1.37 -41.28 28.98
N ALA A 428 2.52 -41.04 29.63
CA ALA A 428 3.19 -42.05 30.40
C ALA A 428 2.19 -42.52 31.47
N ALA A 429 1.73 -43.77 31.32
CA ALA A 429 0.98 -44.47 32.34
C ALA A 429 1.90 -44.73 33.54
#